data_70c95315df5d7b5bdab24e9069973559
#
_entry.id   70c95315df5d7b5bdab24e9069973559
#
_cell.length_a   1.000
_cell.length_b   1.000
_cell.length_c   1.000
_cell.angle_alpha   90.00
_cell.angle_beta   90.00
_cell.angle_gamma   90.00
#
_symmetry.space_group_name_H-M   'P 1'
#
loop_
_entity.id
_entity.type
_entity.pdbx_description
1 polymer ?
#
loop_
_entity_poly.entity_id
_entity_poly.type
_entity_poly.pdbx_seq_one_letter_code
_entity_poly.pdbx_strand_id
1 'polypeptide(L)'
;MKNKFKDSIDNANVYDAASRTPLEKQINLSKRFKNNILLKREDLQPVFSFKIRGAYNKMKNLSDENLKNGVIACSAGNHAQGVALAAKILECKATIVMPKTTPTIKINAVESHGARVVLHGETLHECFDRALVIQKKEGSIFVHPFDDEEVITGQGTIAKEILEDYSRPIDAIFCCVGGGGLISGIAAYIKAVKPEIKIIGVEAQGADAMTQSLKANKRVVLDSVSLFAEGAALKQVGELSFKICQQYVDEMIVVDNDEICAAIKDVFEDTRSILEPAGALAVAGVKSYIKKNNVDSKTFVATASGANMNFDRLGFVSERAEIGEERESIFAVTIPEKPGAFKDFCSLIGKRNITEFNYRYSSESSANIFVGIGVQNFDESELLMEKLKKASLEPIDLTHNEVAKLHLRHLVG
;
A
#
# COMPACT_ATOMS: atom_id res chain seq x y z
N MET A 1 0.16 -5.15 28.25
CA MET A 1 0.38 -4.18 27.15
C MET A 1 -0.94 -3.74 26.51
N LYS A 2 -1.78 -4.65 26.00
CA LYS A 2 -3.05 -4.30 25.31
C LYS A 2 -4.01 -3.43 26.13
N ASN A 3 -4.20 -3.67 27.43
CA ASN A 3 -5.11 -2.86 28.26
C ASN A 3 -4.60 -1.42 28.43
N LYS A 4 -3.26 -1.22 28.56
CA LYS A 4 -2.67 0.12 28.58
C LYS A 4 -2.96 0.87 27.29
N PHE A 5 -2.76 0.24 26.12
CA PHE A 5 -3.08 0.86 24.83
C PHE A 5 -4.60 1.12 24.69
N LYS A 6 -5.44 0.18 25.12
CA LYS A 6 -6.90 0.38 25.09
C LYS A 6 -7.29 1.65 25.84
N ASP A 7 -6.83 1.80 27.10
CA ASP A 7 -7.17 2.95 27.91
C ASP A 7 -6.62 4.27 27.31
N SER A 8 -5.41 4.24 26.76
CA SER A 8 -4.82 5.41 26.08
C SER A 8 -5.60 5.75 24.81
N ILE A 9 -6.02 4.77 24.00
CA ILE A 9 -6.80 4.98 22.76
C ILE A 9 -8.21 5.49 23.07
N ASP A 10 -8.84 4.98 24.11
CA ASP A 10 -10.17 5.43 24.53
C ASP A 10 -10.17 6.91 24.94
N ASN A 11 -9.05 7.40 25.51
CA ASN A 11 -8.85 8.76 25.94
C ASN A 11 -8.17 9.66 24.90
N ALA A 12 -7.70 9.09 23.77
CA ALA A 12 -7.04 9.87 22.74
C ALA A 12 -8.01 10.82 22.05
N ASN A 13 -7.68 12.10 22.05
CA ASN A 13 -8.44 13.13 21.34
C ASN A 13 -7.68 13.58 20.09
N VAL A 14 -7.97 12.93 18.95
CA VAL A 14 -7.35 13.25 17.66
C VAL A 14 -8.21 14.15 16.78
N TYR A 15 -9.47 14.40 17.15
CA TYR A 15 -10.49 14.96 16.28
C TYR A 15 -10.42 16.48 16.09
N ASP A 16 -9.53 17.17 16.79
CA ASP A 16 -9.22 18.57 16.46
C ASP A 16 -8.46 18.67 15.12
N ALA A 17 -7.79 17.58 14.72
CA ALA A 17 -6.97 17.54 13.50
C ALA A 17 -7.39 16.43 12.50
N ALA A 18 -7.83 15.30 13.00
CA ALA A 18 -8.27 14.16 12.19
C ALA A 18 -9.80 14.14 12.09
N SER A 19 -10.30 13.71 10.94
CA SER A 19 -11.73 13.46 10.76
C SER A 19 -12.09 12.03 11.20
N ARG A 20 -13.27 11.84 11.76
CA ARG A 20 -13.88 10.51 11.85
C ARG A 20 -14.24 10.07 10.44
N THR A 21 -13.55 9.06 9.94
CA THR A 21 -13.71 8.62 8.57
C THR A 21 -14.80 7.56 8.44
N PRO A 22 -15.51 7.47 7.30
CA PRO A 22 -16.55 6.47 7.12
C PRO A 22 -15.98 5.06 7.02
N LEU A 23 -16.81 4.09 7.41
CA LEU A 23 -16.63 2.66 7.14
C LEU A 23 -17.61 2.26 6.03
N GLU A 24 -17.15 2.18 4.80
CA GLU A 24 -17.97 2.02 3.60
C GLU A 24 -17.94 0.59 3.07
N LYS A 25 -19.11 0.10 2.65
CA LYS A 25 -19.21 -1.19 1.98
C LYS A 25 -18.75 -1.08 0.52
N GLN A 26 -17.81 -1.93 0.14
CA GLN A 26 -17.37 -2.07 -1.24
C GLN A 26 -18.34 -3.00 -1.98
N ILE A 27 -19.26 -2.43 -2.75
CA ILE A 27 -20.42 -3.16 -3.30
C ILE A 27 -20.00 -4.17 -4.36
N ASN A 28 -19.22 -3.73 -5.36
CA ASN A 28 -18.78 -4.60 -6.46
C ASN A 28 -17.81 -5.66 -5.97
N LEU A 29 -16.85 -5.27 -5.13
CA LEU A 29 -15.87 -6.18 -4.56
C LEU A 29 -16.55 -7.23 -3.67
N SER A 30 -17.51 -6.82 -2.83
CA SER A 30 -18.28 -7.72 -1.97
C SER A 30 -19.08 -8.75 -2.78
N LYS A 31 -19.72 -8.30 -3.87
CA LYS A 31 -20.48 -9.18 -4.76
C LYS A 31 -19.57 -10.19 -5.46
N ARG A 32 -18.45 -9.73 -6.01
CA ARG A 32 -17.48 -10.56 -6.73
C ARG A 32 -16.91 -11.68 -5.87
N PHE A 33 -16.54 -11.36 -4.63
CA PHE A 33 -15.93 -12.30 -3.69
C PHE A 33 -16.93 -12.99 -2.75
N LYS A 34 -18.24 -12.76 -2.89
CA LYS A 34 -19.30 -13.33 -2.03
C LYS A 34 -19.05 -13.13 -0.53
N ASN A 35 -18.45 -12.01 -0.15
CA ASN A 35 -18.13 -11.61 1.21
C ASN A 35 -18.63 -10.20 1.48
N ASN A 36 -18.73 -9.79 2.74
CA ASN A 36 -19.01 -8.41 3.10
C ASN A 36 -17.69 -7.68 3.34
N ILE A 37 -17.24 -6.88 2.37
CA ILE A 37 -15.97 -6.16 2.41
C ILE A 37 -16.26 -4.70 2.72
N LEU A 38 -15.71 -4.21 3.81
CA LEU A 38 -15.82 -2.84 4.32
C LEU A 38 -14.48 -2.15 4.20
N LEU A 39 -14.50 -0.88 3.83
CA LEU A 39 -13.31 -0.06 3.68
C LEU A 39 -13.33 1.08 4.70
N LYS A 40 -12.34 1.13 5.60
CA LYS A 40 -12.11 2.26 6.50
C LYS A 40 -11.31 3.33 5.77
N ARG A 41 -11.95 4.46 5.51
CA ARG A 41 -11.56 5.46 4.51
C ARG A 41 -10.57 6.50 5.09
N GLU A 42 -9.38 6.07 5.50
CA GLU A 42 -8.32 6.99 5.98
C GLU A 42 -7.71 7.85 4.86
N ASP A 43 -7.96 7.52 3.61
CA ASP A 43 -7.68 8.35 2.44
C ASP A 43 -8.47 9.67 2.41
N LEU A 44 -9.58 9.76 3.15
CA LEU A 44 -10.41 10.96 3.29
C LEU A 44 -9.99 11.90 4.44
N GLN A 45 -8.87 11.61 5.10
CA GLN A 45 -8.31 12.54 6.08
C GLN A 45 -7.86 13.86 5.43
N PRO A 46 -7.77 14.97 6.19
CA PRO A 46 -7.34 16.28 5.66
C PRO A 46 -5.98 16.27 4.95
N VAL A 47 -5.10 15.31 5.29
CA VAL A 47 -3.79 15.10 4.64
C VAL A 47 -3.78 13.83 3.79
N PHE A 48 -4.95 13.33 3.40
CA PHE A 48 -5.15 12.15 2.57
C PHE A 48 -4.48 10.88 3.11
N SER A 49 -4.29 10.76 4.43
CA SER A 49 -3.75 9.56 5.07
C SER A 49 -3.99 9.55 6.58
N PHE A 50 -3.98 8.35 7.17
CA PHE A 50 -4.14 8.13 8.61
C PHE A 50 -3.07 8.80 9.48
N LYS A 51 -1.95 9.22 8.91
CA LYS A 51 -0.78 9.72 9.64
C LYS A 51 -1.07 10.91 10.54
N ILE A 52 -2.06 11.71 10.21
CA ILE A 52 -2.49 12.85 11.03
C ILE A 52 -2.89 12.44 12.45
N ARG A 53 -3.53 11.27 12.63
CA ARG A 53 -4.00 10.78 13.92
C ARG A 53 -2.85 10.63 14.92
N GLY A 54 -1.83 9.84 14.54
CA GLY A 54 -0.68 9.61 15.40
C GLY A 54 0.22 10.84 15.57
N ALA A 55 0.44 11.60 14.50
CA ALA A 55 1.21 12.83 14.58
C ALA A 55 0.56 13.83 15.54
N TYR A 56 -0.75 14.06 15.40
CA TYR A 56 -1.48 14.97 16.28
C TYR A 56 -1.52 14.47 17.72
N ASN A 57 -1.85 13.19 17.96
CA ASN A 57 -1.88 12.62 19.30
C ASN A 57 -0.55 12.78 20.04
N LYS A 58 0.57 12.47 19.36
CA LYS A 58 1.91 12.69 19.91
C LYS A 58 2.15 14.14 20.29
N MET A 59 1.83 15.05 19.38
CA MET A 59 2.14 16.47 19.57
C MET A 59 1.21 17.13 20.61
N LYS A 60 -0.08 16.76 20.64
CA LYS A 60 -1.06 17.24 21.62
C LYS A 60 -0.69 16.90 23.06
N ASN A 61 -0.02 15.75 23.25
CA ASN A 61 0.42 15.27 24.57
C ASN A 61 1.81 15.80 25.00
N LEU A 62 2.42 16.70 24.23
CA LEU A 62 3.63 17.40 24.65
C LEU A 62 3.31 18.51 25.65
N SER A 63 4.25 18.80 26.56
CA SER A 63 4.16 19.96 27.41
C SER A 63 4.24 21.26 26.61
N ASP A 64 3.68 22.36 27.15
CA ASP A 64 3.76 23.70 26.53
C ASP A 64 5.21 24.11 26.23
N GLU A 65 6.15 23.74 27.10
CA GLU A 65 7.58 24.01 26.92
C GLU A 65 8.11 23.26 25.68
N ASN A 66 7.78 21.98 25.53
CA ASN A 66 8.18 21.18 24.39
C ASN A 66 7.55 21.68 23.08
N LEU A 67 6.29 22.10 23.11
CA LEU A 67 5.63 22.69 21.94
C LEU A 67 6.29 24.03 21.53
N LYS A 68 6.70 24.87 22.48
CA LYS A 68 7.44 26.13 22.19
C LYS A 68 8.77 25.86 21.50
N ASN A 69 9.48 24.79 21.86
CA ASN A 69 10.72 24.39 21.19
C ASN A 69 10.47 23.89 19.75
N GLY A 70 9.21 23.55 19.45
CA GLY A 70 8.80 23.04 18.15
C GLY A 70 9.07 21.54 17.99
N VAL A 71 8.68 21.02 16.82
CA VAL A 71 8.82 19.61 16.48
C VAL A 71 9.65 19.43 15.23
N ILE A 72 10.24 18.23 15.09
CA ILE A 72 11.00 17.85 13.90
C ILE A 72 10.61 16.43 13.47
N ALA A 73 10.54 16.21 12.18
CA ALA A 73 10.34 14.87 11.60
C ALA A 73 11.23 14.68 10.36
N CYS A 74 11.51 13.42 10.06
CA CYS A 74 12.18 12.99 8.84
C CYS A 74 11.19 12.17 8.00
N SER A 75 10.70 12.75 6.92
CA SER A 75 9.77 12.08 6.01
C SER A 75 9.54 12.93 4.75
N ALA A 76 9.41 12.28 3.58
CA ALA A 76 9.05 12.92 2.32
C ALA A 76 7.58 12.64 1.90
N GLY A 77 6.76 12.04 2.77
CA GLY A 77 5.41 11.57 2.41
C GLY A 77 4.36 11.91 3.46
N ASN A 78 3.49 10.95 3.70
CA ASN A 78 2.29 11.09 4.55
C ASN A 78 2.57 11.60 5.97
N HIS A 79 3.65 11.14 6.59
CA HIS A 79 4.00 11.58 7.95
C HIS A 79 4.42 13.04 7.99
N ALA A 80 5.15 13.51 6.98
CA ALA A 80 5.54 14.93 6.86
C ALA A 80 4.33 15.86 6.85
N GLN A 81 3.33 15.54 6.03
CA GLN A 81 2.07 16.31 5.96
C GLN A 81 1.29 16.24 7.28
N GLY A 82 1.23 15.04 7.90
CA GLY A 82 0.57 14.87 9.20
C GLY A 82 1.19 15.72 10.29
N VAL A 83 2.53 15.75 10.40
CA VAL A 83 3.23 16.60 11.38
C VAL A 83 3.05 18.09 11.06
N ALA A 84 3.13 18.48 9.79
CA ALA A 84 2.98 19.87 9.39
C ALA A 84 1.57 20.41 9.71
N LEU A 85 0.51 19.64 9.38
CA LEU A 85 -0.86 20.03 9.72
C LEU A 85 -1.10 20.05 11.23
N ALA A 86 -0.60 19.03 11.96
CA ALA A 86 -0.71 19.00 13.42
C ALA A 86 -0.03 20.22 14.07
N ALA A 87 1.15 20.60 13.57
CA ALA A 87 1.86 21.79 14.04
C ALA A 87 1.10 23.10 13.79
N LYS A 88 0.49 23.22 12.60
CA LYS A 88 -0.37 24.35 12.25
C LYS A 88 -1.54 24.50 13.22
N ILE A 89 -2.21 23.40 13.56
CA ILE A 89 -3.36 23.39 14.46
C ILE A 89 -2.95 23.70 15.91
N LEU A 90 -1.79 23.19 16.33
CA LEU A 90 -1.24 23.41 17.68
C LEU A 90 -0.42 24.71 17.79
N GLU A 91 -0.38 25.51 16.74
CA GLU A 91 0.35 26.78 16.67
C GLU A 91 1.84 26.66 17.08
N CYS A 92 2.47 25.52 16.77
CA CYS A 92 3.88 25.28 17.05
C CYS A 92 4.74 25.20 15.77
N LYS A 93 6.05 25.39 15.92
CA LYS A 93 6.99 25.30 14.79
C LYS A 93 7.21 23.83 14.41
N ALA A 94 7.19 23.54 13.11
CA ALA A 94 7.58 22.24 12.59
C ALA A 94 8.74 22.37 11.60
N THR A 95 9.72 21.49 11.73
CA THR A 95 10.80 21.29 10.75
C THR A 95 10.71 19.89 10.16
N ILE A 96 10.64 19.80 8.83
CA ILE A 96 10.59 18.53 8.13
C ILE A 96 11.85 18.36 7.30
N VAL A 97 12.62 17.30 7.57
CA VAL A 97 13.83 16.98 6.81
C VAL A 97 13.48 15.96 5.74
N MET A 98 13.82 16.30 4.48
CA MET A 98 13.50 15.50 3.28
C MET A 98 14.75 15.28 2.41
N PRO A 99 14.84 14.18 1.65
CA PRO A 99 15.86 14.01 0.62
C PRO A 99 15.81 15.12 -0.43
N LYS A 100 16.96 15.47 -1.01
CA LYS A 100 17.03 16.44 -2.11
C LYS A 100 16.27 15.97 -3.36
N THR A 101 16.09 14.67 -3.51
CA THR A 101 15.34 14.02 -4.59
C THR A 101 13.83 14.09 -4.43
N THR A 102 13.32 14.68 -3.33
CA THR A 102 11.87 14.78 -3.07
C THR A 102 11.17 15.63 -4.13
N PRO A 103 10.12 15.14 -4.79
CA PRO A 103 9.35 15.92 -5.76
C PRO A 103 8.78 17.20 -5.17
N THR A 104 8.81 18.29 -5.96
CA THR A 104 8.32 19.62 -5.55
C THR A 104 6.89 19.61 -5.03
N ILE A 105 6.02 18.77 -5.60
CA ILE A 105 4.63 18.65 -5.15
C ILE A 105 4.53 18.21 -3.68
N LYS A 106 5.40 17.31 -3.23
CA LYS A 106 5.45 16.84 -1.83
C LYS A 106 6.02 17.92 -0.90
N ILE A 107 7.01 18.69 -1.37
CA ILE A 107 7.58 19.84 -0.63
C ILE A 107 6.50 20.88 -0.43
N ASN A 108 5.84 21.32 -1.51
CA ASN A 108 4.78 22.33 -1.47
C ASN A 108 3.61 21.92 -0.56
N ALA A 109 3.23 20.63 -0.56
CA ALA A 109 2.18 20.14 0.32
C ALA A 109 2.51 20.34 1.80
N VAL A 110 3.75 20.15 2.21
CA VAL A 110 4.21 20.37 3.60
C VAL A 110 4.33 21.85 3.91
N GLU A 111 4.90 22.65 3.02
CA GLU A 111 5.05 24.11 3.20
C GLU A 111 3.71 24.83 3.23
N SER A 112 2.68 24.33 2.54
CA SER A 112 1.31 24.88 2.58
C SER A 112 0.67 24.82 3.98
N HIS A 113 1.17 23.93 4.83
CA HIS A 113 0.79 23.86 6.24
C HIS A 113 1.68 24.72 7.15
N GLY A 114 2.66 25.46 6.60
CA GLY A 114 3.52 26.38 7.35
C GLY A 114 4.75 25.73 7.98
N ALA A 115 5.06 24.47 7.67
CA ALA A 115 6.26 23.83 8.18
C ALA A 115 7.51 24.27 7.39
N ARG A 116 8.64 24.37 8.08
CA ARG A 116 9.96 24.60 7.46
C ARG A 116 10.48 23.29 6.85
N VAL A 117 10.75 23.27 5.56
CA VAL A 117 11.39 22.12 4.88
C VAL A 117 12.90 22.31 4.84
N VAL A 118 13.64 21.25 5.16
CA VAL A 118 15.11 21.17 5.06
C VAL A 118 15.45 20.03 4.13
N LEU A 119 15.95 20.35 2.94
CA LEU A 119 16.43 19.36 1.97
C LEU A 119 17.86 18.94 2.32
N HIS A 120 18.10 17.63 2.55
CA HIS A 120 19.41 17.11 2.91
C HIS A 120 19.61 15.69 2.42
N GLY A 121 20.83 15.40 1.92
CA GLY A 121 21.21 14.07 1.45
C GLY A 121 20.33 13.54 0.30
N GLU A 122 20.48 12.28 0.00
CA GLU A 122 19.77 11.56 -1.07
C GLU A 122 18.82 10.49 -0.49
N THR A 123 19.08 10.06 0.76
CA THR A 123 18.37 8.97 1.42
C THR A 123 17.64 9.44 2.68
N LEU A 124 16.60 8.70 3.09
CA LEU A 124 15.93 8.95 4.37
C LEU A 124 16.84 8.76 5.58
N HIS A 125 17.87 7.91 5.48
CA HIS A 125 18.84 7.71 6.56
C HIS A 125 19.66 8.97 6.80
N GLU A 126 20.21 9.57 5.74
CA GLU A 126 20.95 10.84 5.85
C GLU A 126 20.05 11.98 6.37
N CYS A 127 18.77 11.99 5.95
CA CYS A 127 17.80 12.95 6.48
C CYS A 127 17.54 12.74 7.97
N PHE A 128 17.47 11.49 8.43
CA PHE A 128 17.28 11.18 9.83
C PHE A 128 18.46 11.67 10.68
N ASP A 129 19.70 11.40 10.26
CA ASP A 129 20.89 11.89 10.94
C ASP A 129 20.89 13.43 11.00
N ARG A 130 20.54 14.08 9.91
CA ARG A 130 20.42 15.54 9.87
C ARG A 130 19.34 16.05 10.80
N ALA A 131 18.20 15.37 10.88
CA ALA A 131 17.13 15.72 11.80
C ALA A 131 17.57 15.65 13.26
N LEU A 132 18.34 14.63 13.65
CA LEU A 132 18.91 14.50 15.00
C LEU A 132 19.88 15.65 15.33
N VAL A 133 20.70 16.08 14.37
CA VAL A 133 21.59 17.24 14.54
C VAL A 133 20.80 18.51 14.77
N ILE A 134 19.75 18.75 13.99
CA ILE A 134 18.88 19.93 14.14
C ILE A 134 18.13 19.85 15.47
N GLN A 135 17.56 18.70 15.81
CA GLN A 135 16.88 18.44 17.08
C GLN A 135 17.75 18.85 18.27
N LYS A 136 19.00 18.37 18.32
CA LYS A 136 19.91 18.67 19.39
C LYS A 136 20.25 20.15 19.48
N LYS A 137 20.38 20.83 18.34
CA LYS A 137 20.69 22.27 18.27
C LYS A 137 19.52 23.16 18.68
N GLU A 138 18.29 22.82 18.26
CA GLU A 138 17.09 23.64 18.42
C GLU A 138 16.25 23.22 19.63
N GLY A 139 16.55 22.08 20.27
CA GLY A 139 15.78 21.52 21.39
C GLY A 139 14.39 21.01 21.00
N SER A 140 14.14 20.84 19.69
CA SER A 140 12.85 20.38 19.18
C SER A 140 12.57 18.93 19.53
N ILE A 141 11.29 18.54 19.52
CA ILE A 141 10.87 17.16 19.81
C ILE A 141 10.75 16.38 18.50
N PHE A 142 11.43 15.22 18.42
CA PHE A 142 11.32 14.34 17.28
C PHE A 142 9.97 13.58 17.28
N VAL A 143 9.20 13.72 16.19
CA VAL A 143 7.94 13.00 16.00
C VAL A 143 8.21 11.79 15.08
N HIS A 144 8.31 10.61 15.71
CA HIS A 144 8.61 9.38 14.98
C HIS A 144 7.44 8.93 14.10
N PRO A 145 7.67 8.43 12.86
CA PRO A 145 6.58 8.11 11.94
C PRO A 145 5.73 6.89 12.31
N PHE A 146 6.17 6.03 13.24
CA PHE A 146 5.47 4.78 13.61
C PHE A 146 5.89 4.16 14.95
N ASP A 147 7.14 4.32 15.42
CA ASP A 147 7.67 3.61 16.59
C ASP A 147 7.70 4.50 17.85
N ASP A 148 6.52 4.93 18.25
CA ASP A 148 6.29 5.78 19.42
C ASP A 148 4.92 5.45 20.02
N GLU A 149 4.82 5.31 21.35
CA GLU A 149 3.57 4.94 22.04
C GLU A 149 2.42 5.88 21.70
N GLU A 150 2.65 7.20 21.70
CA GLU A 150 1.62 8.18 21.43
C GLU A 150 1.18 8.17 19.97
N VAL A 151 2.14 7.93 19.05
CA VAL A 151 1.83 7.76 17.63
C VAL A 151 0.97 6.51 17.42
N ILE A 152 1.36 5.38 17.99
CA ILE A 152 0.61 4.10 17.92
C ILE A 152 -0.79 4.28 18.54
N THR A 153 -0.91 4.99 19.67
CA THR A 153 -2.18 5.30 20.33
C THR A 153 -3.10 6.09 19.40
N GLY A 154 -2.60 7.13 18.75
CA GLY A 154 -3.39 7.91 17.80
C GLY A 154 -3.90 7.07 16.63
N GLN A 155 -3.07 6.16 16.07
CA GLN A 155 -3.47 5.24 15.01
C GLN A 155 -4.54 4.23 15.48
N GLY A 156 -4.49 3.82 16.74
CA GLY A 156 -5.45 2.90 17.33
C GLY A 156 -6.89 3.43 17.37
N THR A 157 -7.10 4.75 17.30
CA THR A 157 -8.44 5.35 17.21
C THR A 157 -9.24 4.86 16.00
N ILE A 158 -8.56 4.40 14.95
CA ILE A 158 -9.20 3.74 13.79
C ILE A 158 -9.96 2.48 14.21
N ALA A 159 -9.36 1.66 15.07
CA ALA A 159 -10.00 0.43 15.55
C ALA A 159 -11.22 0.72 16.43
N LYS A 160 -11.15 1.75 17.26
CA LYS A 160 -12.29 2.23 18.06
C LYS A 160 -13.45 2.62 17.16
N GLU A 161 -13.18 3.46 16.14
CA GLU A 161 -14.20 3.88 15.18
C GLU A 161 -14.81 2.69 14.41
N ILE A 162 -14.00 1.72 13.98
CA ILE A 162 -14.50 0.51 13.29
C ILE A 162 -15.51 -0.24 14.16
N LEU A 163 -15.22 -0.45 15.44
CA LEU A 163 -16.12 -1.16 16.35
C LEU A 163 -17.37 -0.35 16.71
N GLU A 164 -17.28 0.98 16.75
CA GLU A 164 -18.42 1.87 16.98
C GLU A 164 -19.32 1.98 15.74
N ASP A 165 -18.76 1.99 14.54
CA ASP A 165 -19.49 2.16 13.27
C ASP A 165 -20.14 0.86 12.78
N TYR A 166 -19.68 -0.31 13.27
CA TYR A 166 -20.17 -1.61 12.82
C TYR A 166 -20.43 -2.57 13.97
N SER A 167 -21.71 -2.78 14.28
CA SER A 167 -22.17 -3.61 15.41
C SER A 167 -22.29 -5.10 15.12
N ARG A 168 -22.19 -5.50 13.81
CA ARG A 168 -22.25 -6.92 13.42
C ARG A 168 -20.89 -7.58 13.57
N PRO A 169 -20.82 -8.94 13.57
CA PRO A 169 -19.54 -9.64 13.64
C PRO A 169 -18.59 -9.27 12.50
N ILE A 170 -17.31 -9.09 12.83
CA ILE A 170 -16.20 -8.90 11.90
C ILE A 170 -15.29 -10.12 12.04
N ASP A 171 -14.98 -10.79 10.93
CA ASP A 171 -14.11 -11.96 10.92
C ASP A 171 -12.62 -11.57 10.94
N ALA A 172 -12.23 -10.54 10.17
CA ALA A 172 -10.86 -10.04 10.18
C ALA A 172 -10.75 -8.56 9.77
N ILE A 173 -9.70 -7.89 10.28
CA ILE A 173 -9.29 -6.54 9.88
C ILE A 173 -7.91 -6.64 9.22
N PHE A 174 -7.80 -6.08 8.02
CA PHE A 174 -6.59 -6.05 7.21
C PHE A 174 -5.96 -4.66 7.27
N CYS A 175 -4.67 -4.62 7.57
CA CYS A 175 -3.92 -3.37 7.74
C CYS A 175 -2.67 -3.37 6.88
N CYS A 176 -2.38 -2.27 6.19
CA CYS A 176 -1.07 -2.10 5.57
C CYS A 176 0.04 -2.04 6.63
N VAL A 177 1.18 -2.64 6.33
CA VAL A 177 2.33 -2.66 7.23
C VAL A 177 3.57 -2.10 6.51
N GLY A 178 4.12 -1.03 7.08
CA GLY A 178 5.46 -0.55 6.82
C GLY A 178 6.26 -0.67 8.11
N GLY A 179 6.41 0.41 8.89
CA GLY A 179 7.08 0.38 10.20
C GLY A 179 6.28 -0.28 11.32
N GLY A 180 4.99 -0.58 11.09
CA GLY A 180 4.13 -1.30 12.01
C GLY A 180 3.25 -0.44 12.94
N GLY A 181 3.34 0.90 12.90
CA GLY A 181 2.59 1.76 13.83
C GLY A 181 1.07 1.68 13.70
N LEU A 182 0.53 1.60 12.46
CA LEU A 182 -0.90 1.47 12.20
C LEU A 182 -1.45 0.15 12.76
N ILE A 183 -0.89 -0.95 12.29
CA ILE A 183 -1.35 -2.29 12.70
C ILE A 183 -1.16 -2.52 14.20
N SER A 184 -0.12 -1.95 14.81
CA SER A 184 0.12 -2.04 16.25
C SER A 184 -1.01 -1.40 17.07
N GLY A 185 -1.42 -0.18 16.69
CA GLY A 185 -2.54 0.49 17.36
C GLY A 185 -3.86 -0.25 17.20
N ILE A 186 -4.16 -0.68 15.97
CA ILE A 186 -5.38 -1.45 15.67
C ILE A 186 -5.36 -2.79 16.43
N ALA A 187 -4.28 -3.55 16.34
CA ALA A 187 -4.17 -4.87 16.96
C ALA A 187 -4.28 -4.80 18.50
N ALA A 188 -3.57 -3.86 19.13
CA ALA A 188 -3.62 -3.71 20.59
C ALA A 188 -5.04 -3.40 21.07
N TYR A 189 -5.78 -2.52 20.37
CA TYR A 189 -7.15 -2.18 20.72
C TYR A 189 -8.11 -3.34 20.48
N ILE A 190 -8.11 -3.91 19.29
CA ILE A 190 -9.01 -5.00 18.92
C ILE A 190 -8.81 -6.22 19.84
N LYS A 191 -7.56 -6.62 20.09
CA LYS A 191 -7.28 -7.77 20.98
C LYS A 191 -7.60 -7.50 22.45
N ALA A 192 -7.80 -6.25 22.84
CA ALA A 192 -8.30 -5.90 24.18
C ALA A 192 -9.83 -5.94 24.27
N VAL A 193 -10.56 -5.56 23.20
CA VAL A 193 -12.03 -5.36 23.21
C VAL A 193 -12.75 -6.56 22.56
N LYS A 194 -12.26 -7.05 21.44
CA LYS A 194 -12.84 -8.13 20.60
C LYS A 194 -11.74 -9.08 20.12
N PRO A 195 -11.14 -9.89 21.03
CA PRO A 195 -9.99 -10.74 20.72
C PRO A 195 -10.25 -11.82 19.66
N GLU A 196 -11.51 -12.14 19.39
CA GLU A 196 -11.95 -13.06 18.36
C GLU A 196 -11.73 -12.55 16.93
N ILE A 197 -11.67 -11.23 16.73
CA ILE A 197 -11.40 -10.64 15.41
C ILE A 197 -9.94 -10.86 15.03
N LYS A 198 -9.71 -11.45 13.86
CA LYS A 198 -8.36 -11.63 13.33
C LYS A 198 -7.77 -10.29 12.87
N ILE A 199 -6.49 -10.09 13.16
CA ILE A 199 -5.71 -8.97 12.65
C ILE A 199 -4.69 -9.49 11.64
N ILE A 200 -4.81 -9.03 10.41
CA ILE A 200 -3.99 -9.48 9.29
C ILE A 200 -3.18 -8.31 8.75
N GLY A 201 -1.86 -8.44 8.80
CA GLY A 201 -0.95 -7.48 8.24
C GLY A 201 -0.70 -7.76 6.76
N VAL A 202 -0.59 -6.69 5.96
CA VAL A 202 -0.32 -6.81 4.52
C VAL A 202 0.88 -5.97 4.14
N GLU A 203 1.88 -6.60 3.53
CA GLU A 203 3.11 -5.98 3.04
C GLU A 203 3.26 -6.20 1.53
N ALA A 204 4.00 -5.30 0.88
CA ALA A 204 4.37 -5.46 -0.52
C ALA A 204 5.59 -6.38 -0.64
N GLN A 205 5.64 -7.17 -1.70
CA GLN A 205 6.79 -7.99 -2.05
C GLN A 205 8.06 -7.13 -2.18
N GLY A 206 9.12 -7.57 -1.52
CA GLY A 206 10.38 -6.82 -1.44
C GLY A 206 10.37 -5.62 -0.48
N ALA A 207 9.29 -5.45 0.31
CA ALA A 207 9.21 -4.51 1.43
C ALA A 207 8.54 -5.18 2.65
N ASP A 208 8.81 -6.46 2.85
CA ASP A 208 8.16 -7.39 3.76
C ASP A 208 8.94 -7.60 5.08
N ALA A 209 9.48 -6.51 5.63
CA ALA A 209 10.33 -6.53 6.82
C ALA A 209 9.63 -7.08 8.07
N MET A 210 8.32 -6.83 8.27
CA MET A 210 7.57 -7.36 9.41
C MET A 210 7.35 -8.86 9.26
N THR A 211 6.97 -9.32 8.08
CA THR A 211 6.79 -10.75 7.77
C THR A 211 8.07 -11.54 8.05
N GLN A 212 9.21 -11.06 7.55
CA GLN A 212 10.50 -11.69 7.78
C GLN A 212 10.91 -11.64 9.25
N SER A 213 10.66 -10.51 9.94
CA SER A 213 10.96 -10.35 11.36
C SER A 213 10.15 -11.28 12.23
N LEU A 214 8.84 -11.44 11.98
CA LEU A 214 7.98 -12.35 12.73
C LEU A 214 8.38 -13.81 12.51
N LYS A 215 8.69 -14.21 11.27
CA LYS A 215 9.22 -15.55 10.95
C LYS A 215 10.55 -15.83 11.65
N ALA A 216 11.45 -14.84 11.69
CA ALA A 216 12.77 -14.97 12.33
C ALA A 216 12.72 -14.79 13.86
N ASN A 217 11.59 -14.43 14.43
CA ASN A 217 11.42 -14.07 15.85
C ASN A 217 12.39 -12.98 16.34
N LYS A 218 12.84 -12.12 15.42
CA LYS A 218 13.71 -10.96 15.68
C LYS A 218 13.57 -9.93 14.56
N ARG A 219 13.83 -8.66 14.84
CA ARG A 219 13.82 -7.64 13.80
C ARG A 219 14.90 -7.91 12.75
N VAL A 220 14.48 -7.98 11.49
CA VAL A 220 15.34 -8.17 10.32
C VAL A 220 15.53 -6.82 9.63
N VAL A 221 16.71 -6.60 9.07
CA VAL A 221 17.02 -5.48 8.17
C VAL A 221 17.08 -6.05 6.75
N LEU A 222 16.24 -5.55 5.84
CA LEU A 222 16.25 -5.95 4.44
C LEU A 222 17.48 -5.36 3.73
N ASP A 223 18.13 -6.13 2.87
CA ASP A 223 19.25 -5.68 2.07
C ASP A 223 18.82 -4.56 1.09
N SER A 224 17.68 -4.76 0.43
CA SER A 224 17.06 -3.80 -0.49
C SER A 224 15.56 -3.69 -0.21
N VAL A 225 14.93 -2.63 -0.66
CA VAL A 225 13.49 -2.40 -0.51
C VAL A 225 12.86 -2.00 -1.83
N SER A 226 11.77 -2.67 -2.20
CA SER A 226 10.92 -2.24 -3.31
C SER A 226 10.22 -0.93 -2.95
N LEU A 227 10.32 0.07 -3.83
CA LEU A 227 9.77 1.41 -3.60
C LEU A 227 8.38 1.60 -4.25
N PHE A 228 7.74 0.56 -4.76
CA PHE A 228 6.43 0.71 -5.38
C PHE A 228 5.38 1.22 -4.37
N ALA A 229 5.30 0.61 -3.20
CA ALA A 229 4.46 1.06 -2.10
C ALA A 229 5.23 1.98 -1.14
N GLU A 230 5.68 3.16 -1.62
CA GLU A 230 6.60 4.09 -0.90
C GLU A 230 6.19 4.34 0.55
N GLY A 231 4.87 4.55 0.82
CA GLY A 231 4.35 4.81 2.17
C GLY A 231 4.55 3.67 3.17
N ALA A 232 4.88 2.46 2.69
CA ALA A 232 5.14 1.27 3.49
C ALA A 232 6.56 0.68 3.28
N ALA A 233 7.37 1.27 2.40
CA ALA A 233 8.67 0.75 2.00
C ALA A 233 9.76 1.10 3.03
N LEU A 234 10.04 0.18 3.96
CA LEU A 234 11.04 0.35 5.02
C LEU A 234 11.97 -0.86 5.10
N LYS A 235 13.26 -0.60 5.36
CA LYS A 235 14.25 -1.67 5.56
C LYS A 235 14.08 -2.43 6.88
N GLN A 236 13.52 -1.78 7.88
CA GLN A 236 13.35 -2.37 9.21
C GLN A 236 12.12 -1.82 9.90
N VAL A 237 11.41 -2.66 10.60
CA VAL A 237 10.25 -2.31 11.43
C VAL A 237 10.65 -1.69 12.76
N GLY A 238 9.72 -0.98 13.41
CA GLY A 238 9.92 -0.42 14.75
C GLY A 238 10.16 -1.49 15.81
N GLU A 239 10.84 -1.16 16.88
CA GLU A 239 11.07 -2.09 17.98
C GLU A 239 9.78 -2.34 18.77
N LEU A 240 9.08 -1.27 19.14
CA LEU A 240 7.81 -1.36 19.86
C LEU A 240 6.75 -1.99 18.96
N SER A 241 6.69 -1.55 17.69
CA SER A 241 5.75 -2.11 16.70
C SER A 241 5.96 -3.62 16.52
N PHE A 242 7.21 -4.08 16.43
CA PHE A 242 7.51 -5.51 16.31
C PHE A 242 7.01 -6.30 17.53
N LYS A 243 7.29 -5.81 18.76
CA LYS A 243 6.83 -6.47 20.00
C LYS A 243 5.30 -6.57 20.08
N ILE A 244 4.59 -5.55 19.59
CA ILE A 244 3.13 -5.54 19.57
C ILE A 244 2.61 -6.52 18.50
N CYS A 245 3.16 -6.46 17.28
CA CYS A 245 2.77 -7.36 16.20
C CYS A 245 3.00 -8.82 16.54
N GLN A 246 4.13 -9.16 17.18
CA GLN A 246 4.45 -10.50 17.63
C GLN A 246 3.39 -11.08 18.60
N GLN A 247 2.74 -10.23 19.39
CA GLN A 247 1.75 -10.65 20.38
C GLN A 247 0.32 -10.66 19.84
N TYR A 248 -0.01 -9.81 18.87
CA TYR A 248 -1.41 -9.49 18.55
C TYR A 248 -1.77 -9.59 17.07
N VAL A 249 -0.82 -9.77 16.17
CA VAL A 249 -1.11 -10.00 14.75
C VAL A 249 -1.24 -11.51 14.51
N ASP A 250 -2.31 -11.93 13.87
CA ASP A 250 -2.62 -13.34 13.66
C ASP A 250 -1.97 -13.90 12.40
N GLU A 251 -1.87 -13.09 11.34
CA GLU A 251 -1.31 -13.51 10.05
C GLU A 251 -0.67 -12.33 9.31
N MET A 252 0.34 -12.63 8.49
CA MET A 252 0.93 -11.69 7.55
C MET A 252 0.75 -12.20 6.12
N ILE A 253 0.39 -11.31 5.22
CA ILE A 253 0.25 -11.57 3.78
C ILE A 253 1.21 -10.65 3.03
N VAL A 254 1.91 -11.20 2.06
CA VAL A 254 2.74 -10.45 1.12
C VAL A 254 2.07 -10.48 -0.24
N VAL A 255 1.86 -9.31 -0.83
CA VAL A 255 1.22 -9.12 -2.14
C VAL A 255 2.19 -8.52 -3.14
N ASP A 256 2.03 -8.84 -4.41
CA ASP A 256 2.85 -8.28 -5.47
C ASP A 256 2.29 -6.95 -6.02
N ASN A 257 3.03 -6.33 -6.93
CA ASN A 257 2.65 -5.04 -7.50
C ASN A 257 1.37 -5.10 -8.35
N ASP A 258 1.11 -6.23 -9.01
CA ASP A 258 -0.06 -6.41 -9.85
C ASP A 258 -1.32 -6.55 -8.99
N GLU A 259 -1.24 -7.31 -7.89
CA GLU A 259 -2.30 -7.42 -6.89
C GLU A 259 -2.64 -6.04 -6.28
N ILE A 260 -1.61 -5.20 -6.01
CA ILE A 260 -1.80 -3.84 -5.50
C ILE A 260 -2.48 -2.96 -6.56
N CYS A 261 -2.04 -3.01 -7.82
CA CYS A 261 -2.65 -2.25 -8.91
C CYS A 261 -4.12 -2.63 -9.13
N ALA A 262 -4.42 -3.93 -9.10
CA ALA A 262 -5.79 -4.45 -9.17
C ALA A 262 -6.64 -3.96 -7.99
N ALA A 263 -6.09 -3.88 -6.79
CA ALA A 263 -6.80 -3.35 -5.61
C ALA A 263 -7.08 -1.84 -5.73
N ILE A 264 -6.16 -1.05 -6.29
CA ILE A 264 -6.38 0.38 -6.57
C ILE A 264 -7.55 0.55 -7.54
N LYS A 265 -7.58 -0.24 -8.63
CA LYS A 265 -8.67 -0.25 -9.60
C LYS A 265 -10.00 -0.60 -8.96
N ASP A 266 -10.06 -1.67 -8.15
CA ASP A 266 -11.28 -2.08 -7.45
C ASP A 266 -11.86 -0.98 -6.57
N VAL A 267 -11.01 -0.32 -5.78
CA VAL A 267 -11.43 0.79 -4.93
C VAL A 267 -11.92 1.96 -5.77
N PHE A 268 -11.25 2.28 -6.88
CA PHE A 268 -11.71 3.32 -7.80
C PHE A 268 -13.08 2.98 -8.41
N GLU A 269 -13.32 1.74 -8.80
CA GLU A 269 -14.62 1.32 -9.36
C GLU A 269 -15.75 1.45 -8.35
N ASP A 270 -15.52 1.18 -7.08
CA ASP A 270 -16.53 1.28 -6.02
C ASP A 270 -16.70 2.71 -5.47
N THR A 271 -15.64 3.53 -5.40
CA THR A 271 -15.66 4.79 -4.64
C THR A 271 -15.33 6.04 -5.46
N ARG A 272 -14.77 5.89 -6.66
CA ARG A 272 -14.14 6.95 -7.47
C ARG A 272 -12.93 7.63 -6.81
N SER A 273 -12.39 7.04 -5.77
CA SER A 273 -11.14 7.48 -5.13
C SER A 273 -9.97 6.66 -5.61
N ILE A 274 -8.81 7.30 -5.78
CA ILE A 274 -7.57 6.65 -6.18
C ILE A 274 -6.67 6.55 -4.95
N LEU A 275 -6.45 5.34 -4.46
CA LEU A 275 -5.52 5.10 -3.36
C LEU A 275 -4.07 5.10 -3.87
N GLU A 276 -3.13 5.52 -3.01
CA GLU A 276 -1.73 5.24 -3.25
C GLU A 276 -1.43 3.74 -3.09
N PRO A 277 -0.34 3.19 -3.66
CA PRO A 277 -0.03 1.76 -3.54
C PRO A 277 -0.01 1.24 -2.10
N ALA A 278 0.59 1.98 -1.16
CA ALA A 278 0.54 1.62 0.26
C ALA A 278 -0.89 1.65 0.83
N GLY A 279 -1.73 2.57 0.34
CA GLY A 279 -3.14 2.70 0.73
C GLY A 279 -4.01 1.51 0.32
N ALA A 280 -3.65 0.85 -0.77
CA ALA A 280 -4.39 -0.29 -1.34
C ALA A 280 -3.94 -1.66 -0.81
N LEU A 281 -2.81 -1.74 -0.09
CA LEU A 281 -2.26 -3.01 0.41
C LEU A 281 -3.29 -3.86 1.15
N ALA A 282 -4.06 -3.25 2.06
CA ALA A 282 -5.05 -3.99 2.85
C ALA A 282 -6.13 -4.61 1.96
N VAL A 283 -6.57 -3.94 0.90
CA VAL A 283 -7.55 -4.46 -0.06
C VAL A 283 -6.96 -5.60 -0.88
N ALA A 284 -5.72 -5.46 -1.37
CA ALA A 284 -5.00 -6.54 -2.03
C ALA A 284 -4.90 -7.78 -1.13
N GLY A 285 -4.56 -7.58 0.15
CA GLY A 285 -4.51 -8.65 1.15
C GLY A 285 -5.85 -9.34 1.38
N VAL A 286 -6.98 -8.60 1.41
CA VAL A 286 -8.33 -9.20 1.49
C VAL A 286 -8.57 -10.12 0.30
N LYS A 287 -8.27 -9.67 -0.92
CA LYS A 287 -8.45 -10.45 -2.17
C LYS A 287 -7.61 -11.73 -2.13
N SER A 288 -6.32 -11.59 -1.80
CA SER A 288 -5.38 -12.70 -1.69
C SER A 288 -5.83 -13.71 -0.62
N TYR A 289 -6.26 -13.22 0.56
CA TYR A 289 -6.76 -14.07 1.65
C TYR A 289 -7.98 -14.88 1.25
N ILE A 290 -8.97 -14.25 0.59
CA ILE A 290 -10.19 -14.92 0.15
C ILE A 290 -9.87 -16.01 -0.88
N LYS A 291 -9.04 -15.71 -1.89
CA LYS A 291 -8.61 -16.68 -2.90
C LYS A 291 -7.87 -17.86 -2.27
N LYS A 292 -6.87 -17.60 -1.42
CA LYS A 292 -6.05 -18.62 -0.77
C LYS A 292 -6.84 -19.56 0.13
N ASN A 293 -7.81 -19.03 0.88
CA ASN A 293 -8.56 -19.79 1.88
C ASN A 293 -9.92 -20.27 1.37
N ASN A 294 -10.32 -19.90 0.15
CA ASN A 294 -11.61 -20.22 -0.47
C ASN A 294 -12.80 -19.96 0.48
N VAL A 295 -12.85 -18.77 1.08
CA VAL A 295 -13.88 -18.38 2.06
C VAL A 295 -14.95 -17.50 1.44
N ASP A 296 -16.20 -17.70 1.87
CA ASP A 296 -17.34 -16.85 1.54
C ASP A 296 -18.15 -16.48 2.80
N SER A 297 -19.13 -15.58 2.62
CA SER A 297 -20.09 -15.18 3.67
C SER A 297 -19.41 -14.61 4.94
N LYS A 298 -18.19 -14.06 4.79
CA LYS A 298 -17.42 -13.44 5.87
C LYS A 298 -17.50 -11.92 5.81
N THR A 299 -17.20 -11.28 6.93
CA THR A 299 -17.08 -9.82 7.02
C THR A 299 -15.63 -9.44 7.24
N PHE A 300 -15.08 -8.69 6.29
CA PHE A 300 -13.71 -8.19 6.31
C PHE A 300 -13.69 -6.66 6.29
N VAL A 301 -12.79 -6.09 7.07
CA VAL A 301 -12.49 -4.65 7.05
C VAL A 301 -11.09 -4.46 6.50
N ALA A 302 -10.94 -3.62 5.49
CA ALA A 302 -9.64 -3.18 4.98
C ALA A 302 -9.41 -1.69 5.30
N THR A 303 -8.19 -1.30 5.65
CA THR A 303 -7.83 0.09 5.85
C THR A 303 -7.37 0.73 4.54
N ALA A 304 -8.12 1.67 3.99
CA ALA A 304 -7.65 2.55 2.92
C ALA A 304 -6.73 3.61 3.52
N SER A 305 -5.46 3.28 3.69
CA SER A 305 -4.57 4.01 4.59
C SER A 305 -4.07 5.35 4.05
N GLY A 306 -4.16 5.59 2.73
CA GLY A 306 -3.79 6.88 2.13
C GLY A 306 -4.01 6.95 0.62
N ALA A 307 -4.01 8.21 0.11
CA ALA A 307 -4.22 8.55 -1.31
C ALA A 307 -3.19 9.55 -1.86
N ASN A 308 -2.06 9.77 -1.21
CA ASN A 308 -1.01 10.69 -1.66
C ASN A 308 -0.18 10.12 -2.82
N MET A 309 -0.87 9.71 -3.88
CA MET A 309 -0.25 9.16 -5.07
C MET A 309 0.32 10.26 -5.97
N ASN A 310 1.49 10.02 -6.57
CA ASN A 310 1.97 10.84 -7.66
C ASN A 310 1.18 10.51 -8.94
N PHE A 311 0.72 11.54 -9.65
CA PHE A 311 -0.17 11.38 -10.82
C PHE A 311 0.47 10.58 -11.97
N ASP A 312 1.77 10.69 -12.14
CA ASP A 312 2.56 9.93 -13.12
C ASP A 312 2.52 8.41 -12.92
N ARG A 313 2.21 7.94 -11.69
CA ARG A 313 2.05 6.51 -11.39
C ARG A 313 0.76 5.90 -11.92
N LEU A 314 -0.23 6.72 -12.33
CA LEU A 314 -1.52 6.20 -12.81
C LEU A 314 -1.39 5.36 -14.08
N GLY A 315 -0.48 5.73 -14.98
CA GLY A 315 -0.17 4.93 -16.16
C GLY A 315 0.25 3.51 -15.79
N PHE A 316 1.22 3.39 -14.89
CA PHE A 316 1.71 2.10 -14.40
C PHE A 316 0.60 1.26 -13.73
N VAL A 317 -0.25 1.90 -12.91
CA VAL A 317 -1.37 1.21 -12.25
C VAL A 317 -2.37 0.68 -13.27
N SER A 318 -2.74 1.52 -14.25
CA SER A 318 -3.71 1.15 -15.29
C SER A 318 -3.23 -0.04 -16.14
N GLU A 319 -1.94 -0.06 -16.48
CA GLU A 319 -1.34 -1.12 -17.29
C GLU A 319 -1.28 -2.48 -16.58
N ARG A 320 -1.15 -2.48 -15.25
CA ARG A 320 -0.95 -3.70 -14.47
C ARG A 320 -2.20 -4.24 -13.77
N ALA A 321 -3.23 -3.41 -13.65
CA ALA A 321 -4.44 -3.79 -12.93
C ALA A 321 -5.16 -5.01 -13.55
N GLU A 322 -5.20 -5.14 -14.88
CA GLU A 322 -5.83 -6.29 -15.56
C GLU A 322 -5.03 -7.58 -15.37
N ILE A 323 -3.69 -7.48 -15.28
CA ILE A 323 -2.82 -8.62 -14.97
C ILE A 323 -3.10 -9.11 -13.54
N GLY A 324 -3.14 -8.21 -12.58
CA GLY A 324 -3.45 -8.53 -11.18
C GLY A 324 -4.87 -9.07 -10.96
N GLU A 325 -5.79 -8.81 -11.91
CA GLU A 325 -7.11 -9.43 -11.96
C GLU A 325 -7.15 -10.76 -12.71
N GLU A 326 -6.02 -11.23 -13.26
CA GLU A 326 -5.93 -12.42 -14.11
C GLU A 326 -6.80 -12.32 -15.37
N ARG A 327 -7.01 -11.07 -15.87
CA ARG A 327 -7.81 -10.77 -17.05
C ARG A 327 -7.00 -10.43 -18.28
N GLU A 328 -5.69 -10.41 -18.16
CA GLU A 328 -4.75 -10.24 -19.26
C GLU A 328 -3.62 -11.25 -19.15
N SER A 329 -3.25 -11.82 -20.28
CA SER A 329 -2.08 -12.69 -20.41
C SER A 329 -1.14 -12.15 -21.46
N ILE A 330 0.15 -12.18 -21.17
CA ILE A 330 1.21 -11.69 -22.05
C ILE A 330 2.01 -12.88 -22.59
N PHE A 331 2.06 -13.01 -23.90
CA PHE A 331 2.79 -14.09 -24.57
C PHE A 331 3.84 -13.55 -25.53
N ALA A 332 4.99 -14.19 -25.56
CA ALA A 332 5.90 -14.16 -26.70
C ALA A 332 5.67 -15.42 -27.53
N VAL A 333 5.43 -15.25 -28.85
CA VAL A 333 5.12 -16.38 -29.74
C VAL A 333 5.97 -16.27 -31.00
N THR A 334 6.68 -17.33 -31.34
CA THR A 334 7.38 -17.43 -32.63
C THR A 334 6.44 -18.01 -33.68
N ILE A 335 6.27 -17.31 -34.79
CA ILE A 335 5.47 -17.75 -35.94
C ILE A 335 6.36 -17.89 -37.19
N PRO A 336 5.99 -18.74 -38.16
CA PRO A 336 6.67 -18.81 -39.45
C PRO A 336 6.56 -17.47 -40.19
N GLU A 337 7.65 -17.00 -40.81
CA GLU A 337 7.65 -15.82 -41.67
C GLU A 337 7.21 -16.23 -43.11
N LYS A 338 5.90 -16.34 -43.30
CA LYS A 338 5.27 -16.65 -44.59
C LYS A 338 3.92 -15.93 -44.72
N PRO A 339 3.46 -15.64 -45.94
CA PRO A 339 2.16 -15.07 -46.19
C PRO A 339 1.04 -15.85 -45.51
N GLY A 340 0.20 -15.18 -44.74
CA GLY A 340 -0.93 -15.80 -44.03
C GLY A 340 -0.66 -16.23 -42.58
N ALA A 341 0.60 -16.41 -42.15
CA ALA A 341 0.93 -16.89 -40.80
C ALA A 341 0.37 -15.99 -39.68
N PHE A 342 0.39 -14.68 -39.87
CA PHE A 342 -0.22 -13.75 -38.92
C PHE A 342 -1.75 -13.88 -38.84
N LYS A 343 -2.42 -14.09 -39.98
CA LYS A 343 -3.87 -14.33 -40.01
C LYS A 343 -4.21 -15.65 -39.28
N ASP A 344 -3.40 -16.67 -39.48
CA ASP A 344 -3.59 -17.96 -38.79
C ASP A 344 -3.40 -17.81 -37.28
N PHE A 345 -2.39 -17.05 -36.84
CA PHE A 345 -2.20 -16.70 -35.44
C PHE A 345 -3.42 -15.95 -34.86
N CYS A 346 -3.91 -14.91 -35.53
CA CYS A 346 -5.12 -14.19 -35.11
C CYS A 346 -6.35 -15.10 -35.04
N SER A 347 -6.48 -16.08 -35.95
CA SER A 347 -7.56 -17.05 -35.91
C SER A 347 -7.48 -17.99 -34.70
N LEU A 348 -6.26 -18.30 -34.24
CA LEU A 348 -6.01 -19.08 -33.02
C LEU A 348 -6.39 -18.31 -31.75
N ILE A 349 -6.07 -17.03 -31.69
CA ILE A 349 -6.46 -16.16 -30.58
C ILE A 349 -8.00 -16.03 -30.51
N GLY A 350 -8.66 -16.01 -31.65
CA GLY A 350 -10.12 -15.88 -31.76
C GLY A 350 -10.60 -14.47 -31.47
N LYS A 351 -11.85 -14.34 -30.95
CA LYS A 351 -12.49 -13.05 -30.65
C LYS A 351 -12.10 -12.53 -29.26
N ARG A 352 -10.80 -12.30 -29.03
CA ARG A 352 -10.30 -11.71 -27.79
C ARG A 352 -9.76 -10.31 -28.04
N ASN A 353 -9.81 -9.46 -27.04
CA ASN A 353 -9.18 -8.16 -27.13
C ASN A 353 -7.66 -8.36 -27.12
N ILE A 354 -6.98 -7.69 -28.03
CA ILE A 354 -5.53 -7.55 -28.03
C ILE A 354 -5.26 -6.24 -27.31
N THR A 355 -4.57 -6.32 -26.20
CA THR A 355 -4.22 -5.16 -25.35
C THR A 355 -2.88 -4.59 -25.74
N GLU A 356 -2.00 -5.44 -26.24
CA GLU A 356 -0.69 -5.09 -26.75
C GLU A 356 -0.29 -5.97 -27.92
N PHE A 357 0.43 -5.39 -28.88
CA PHE A 357 0.91 -6.15 -30.04
C PHE A 357 2.22 -5.56 -30.57
N ASN A 358 3.24 -6.42 -30.64
CA ASN A 358 4.51 -6.08 -31.26
C ASN A 358 4.96 -7.24 -32.15
N TYR A 359 5.23 -6.94 -33.42
CA TYR A 359 5.72 -7.90 -34.42
C TYR A 359 7.18 -7.56 -34.75
N ARG A 360 8.07 -8.53 -34.58
CA ARG A 360 9.49 -8.37 -34.93
C ARG A 360 9.93 -9.46 -35.87
N TYR A 361 10.38 -9.04 -37.03
CA TYR A 361 11.10 -9.91 -37.98
C TYR A 361 12.36 -10.44 -37.29
N SER A 362 12.53 -11.76 -37.28
CA SER A 362 13.65 -12.41 -36.60
C SER A 362 14.63 -13.01 -37.61
N SER A 363 14.10 -13.68 -38.68
CA SER A 363 14.88 -14.29 -39.75
C SER A 363 14.01 -14.46 -40.99
N GLU A 364 14.59 -14.93 -42.10
CA GLU A 364 13.82 -15.24 -43.32
C GLU A 364 12.75 -16.32 -43.11
N SER A 365 12.84 -17.11 -42.05
CA SER A 365 11.93 -18.22 -41.75
C SER A 365 11.01 -18.03 -40.54
N SER A 366 11.27 -17.01 -39.70
CA SER A 366 10.52 -16.81 -38.45
C SER A 366 10.40 -15.35 -38.04
N ALA A 367 9.27 -15.02 -37.40
CA ALA A 367 9.02 -13.76 -36.74
C ALA A 367 8.59 -14.01 -35.29
N ASN A 368 8.92 -13.06 -34.43
CA ASN A 368 8.51 -13.07 -33.03
C ASN A 368 7.35 -12.08 -32.83
N ILE A 369 6.27 -12.58 -32.26
CA ILE A 369 5.13 -11.79 -31.83
C ILE A 369 5.19 -11.67 -30.32
N PHE A 370 5.06 -10.46 -29.84
CA PHE A 370 4.75 -10.18 -28.46
C PHE A 370 3.31 -9.65 -28.39
N VAL A 371 2.49 -10.27 -27.56
CA VAL A 371 1.05 -9.96 -27.53
C VAL A 371 0.49 -10.01 -26.12
N GLY A 372 -0.25 -8.96 -25.74
CA GLY A 372 -1.16 -8.95 -24.60
C GLY A 372 -2.56 -9.34 -25.08
N ILE A 373 -3.20 -10.26 -24.38
CA ILE A 373 -4.49 -10.82 -24.75
C ILE A 373 -5.43 -10.77 -23.54
N GLY A 374 -6.59 -10.13 -23.71
CA GLY A 374 -7.65 -10.14 -22.71
C GLY A 374 -8.23 -11.55 -22.54
N VAL A 375 -8.25 -12.02 -21.30
CA VAL A 375 -8.80 -13.32 -20.88
C VAL A 375 -9.84 -13.11 -19.77
N GLN A 376 -10.66 -14.12 -19.51
CA GLN A 376 -11.68 -14.02 -18.45
C GLN A 376 -11.12 -14.43 -17.07
N ASN A 377 -10.14 -15.33 -17.05
CA ASN A 377 -9.50 -15.87 -15.87
C ASN A 377 -8.23 -16.65 -16.26
N PHE A 378 -7.53 -17.15 -15.24
CA PHE A 378 -6.30 -17.94 -15.40
C PHE A 378 -6.51 -19.22 -16.23
N ASP A 379 -7.63 -19.94 -16.04
CA ASP A 379 -7.92 -21.17 -16.79
C ASP A 379 -8.01 -20.91 -18.29
N GLU A 380 -8.59 -19.79 -18.70
CA GLU A 380 -8.66 -19.39 -20.11
C GLU A 380 -7.27 -19.08 -20.68
N SER A 381 -6.37 -18.52 -19.89
CA SER A 381 -4.96 -18.31 -20.26
C SER A 381 -4.25 -19.62 -20.55
N GLU A 382 -4.38 -20.61 -19.66
CA GLU A 382 -3.80 -21.94 -19.85
C GLU A 382 -4.35 -22.64 -21.10
N LEU A 383 -5.67 -22.59 -21.30
CA LEU A 383 -6.29 -23.15 -22.51
C LEU A 383 -5.78 -22.50 -23.79
N LEU A 384 -5.54 -21.18 -23.77
CA LEU A 384 -4.97 -20.48 -24.92
C LEU A 384 -3.53 -20.89 -25.17
N MET A 385 -2.72 -21.01 -24.12
CA MET A 385 -1.36 -21.51 -24.17
C MET A 385 -1.29 -22.90 -24.80
N GLU A 386 -2.15 -23.82 -24.35
CA GLU A 386 -2.24 -25.15 -24.92
C GLU A 386 -2.65 -25.14 -26.40
N LYS A 387 -3.60 -24.27 -26.77
CA LYS A 387 -4.06 -24.14 -28.16
C LYS A 387 -2.95 -23.68 -29.09
N LEU A 388 -2.13 -22.74 -28.65
CA LEU A 388 -0.98 -22.24 -29.39
C LEU A 388 0.09 -23.36 -29.55
N LYS A 389 0.37 -24.10 -28.47
CA LYS A 389 1.29 -25.28 -28.54
C LYS A 389 0.80 -26.34 -29.50
N LYS A 390 -0.50 -26.70 -29.50
CA LYS A 390 -1.11 -27.65 -30.42
C LYS A 390 -1.01 -27.24 -31.89
N ALA A 391 -0.93 -25.94 -32.13
CA ALA A 391 -0.72 -25.39 -33.48
C ALA A 391 0.77 -25.33 -33.89
N SER A 392 1.65 -26.02 -33.15
CA SER A 392 3.10 -26.03 -33.37
C SER A 392 3.77 -24.66 -33.27
N LEU A 393 3.18 -23.76 -32.52
CA LEU A 393 3.78 -22.50 -32.10
C LEU A 393 4.48 -22.72 -30.76
N GLU A 394 5.52 -21.95 -30.48
CA GLU A 394 6.26 -21.99 -29.21
C GLU A 394 5.93 -20.75 -28.36
N PRO A 395 4.79 -20.74 -27.66
CA PRO A 395 4.44 -19.64 -26.80
C PRO A 395 5.23 -19.68 -25.50
N ILE A 396 5.74 -18.52 -25.09
CA ILE A 396 6.36 -18.28 -23.78
C ILE A 396 5.41 -17.37 -23.00
N ASP A 397 4.98 -17.80 -21.81
CA ASP A 397 4.20 -16.97 -20.91
C ASP A 397 5.11 -15.95 -20.24
N LEU A 398 4.82 -14.68 -20.45
CA LEU A 398 5.53 -13.54 -19.89
C LEU A 398 4.65 -12.75 -18.91
N THR A 399 3.46 -13.23 -18.57
CA THR A 399 2.48 -12.55 -17.73
C THR A 399 3.07 -12.11 -16.38
N HIS A 400 3.93 -12.94 -15.80
CA HIS A 400 4.61 -12.66 -14.53
C HIS A 400 6.08 -12.25 -14.67
N ASN A 401 6.55 -11.97 -15.89
CA ASN A 401 7.93 -11.55 -16.14
C ASN A 401 8.07 -10.02 -16.04
N GLU A 402 8.63 -9.54 -14.93
CA GLU A 402 8.79 -8.09 -14.66
C GLU A 402 9.60 -7.35 -15.73
N VAL A 403 10.68 -7.96 -16.22
CA VAL A 403 11.53 -7.35 -17.26
C VAL A 403 10.77 -7.20 -18.57
N ALA A 404 10.01 -8.23 -18.96
CA ALA A 404 9.17 -8.19 -20.15
C ALA A 404 8.10 -7.08 -20.04
N LYS A 405 7.40 -7.00 -18.91
CA LYS A 405 6.39 -5.97 -18.65
C LYS A 405 6.94 -4.55 -18.77
N LEU A 406 8.12 -4.30 -18.18
CA LEU A 406 8.75 -2.97 -18.20
C LEU A 406 9.27 -2.55 -19.58
N HIS A 407 9.84 -3.49 -20.36
CA HIS A 407 10.47 -3.17 -21.63
C HIS A 407 9.50 -3.05 -22.80
N LEU A 408 8.36 -3.66 -22.72
CA LEU A 408 7.48 -3.84 -23.86
C LEU A 408 6.34 -2.81 -23.91
N ARG A 409 5.90 -2.32 -22.76
CA ARG A 409 4.86 -1.28 -22.69
C ARG A 409 5.37 0.15 -22.89
N HIS A 410 6.67 0.38 -22.73
CA HIS A 410 7.29 1.69 -22.94
C HIS A 410 7.77 1.95 -24.38
N LEU A 411 7.64 0.98 -25.29
CA LEU A 411 8.07 1.12 -26.68
C LEU A 411 6.99 1.70 -27.62
N VAL A 412 5.80 1.98 -27.11
CA VAL A 412 4.61 2.38 -27.89
C VAL A 412 3.91 3.61 -27.28
N GLY A 413 4.62 4.42 -26.50
CA GLY A 413 4.11 5.69 -25.96
C GLY A 413 4.71 6.89 -26.69
#